data_d9493ef1e34508114222f5990cb23aea
#
_entry.id   d9493ef1e34508114222f5990cb23aea
#
_cell.length_a   1.000
_cell.length_b   1.000
_cell.length_c   1.000
_cell.angle_alpha   90.00
_cell.angle_beta   90.00
_cell.angle_gamma   90.00
#
_symmetry.space_group_name_H-M   'P 1'
#
loop_
_entity.id
_entity.type
_entity.pdbx_description
1 polymer ?
#
loop_
_entity_poly.entity_id
_entity_poly.type
_entity_poly.pdbx_seq_one_letter_code
_entity_poly.pdbx_strand_id
1 'polypeptide(L)'
;MANLLTMSRLALVPAFLFALFIDNGTDPRWRVTAAVIFGVASITDRLDGDLARRRGLVTNFGAIADPIADKALIGAALVGMSLLGELAWWITLVIGVRELGVTVLRFWVLRYGVIPASRGGKVKAFAQVVAIGLYVLPLPVSVYPVRWAVMGIALVLTVVTGVDYVVRALRLRATGRAIALP
;
A
#
# COMPACT_ATOMS: atom_id res chain seq x y z
N MET A 1 -1.53 21.34 -8.75
CA MET A 1 -0.39 20.67 -8.11
C MET A 1 -0.72 19.26 -7.63
N ALA A 2 -1.84 19.00 -6.92
CA ALA A 2 -2.20 17.64 -6.49
C ALA A 2 -2.23 16.61 -7.65
N ASN A 3 -2.87 16.93 -8.78
CA ASN A 3 -2.93 16.03 -9.93
C ASN A 3 -1.55 15.71 -10.55
N LEU A 4 -0.60 16.66 -10.50
CA LEU A 4 0.74 16.44 -11.03
C LEU A 4 1.51 15.40 -10.19
N LEU A 5 1.36 15.44 -8.87
CA LEU A 5 1.98 14.50 -7.94
C LEU A 5 1.40 13.08 -8.08
N THR A 6 0.10 12.96 -8.25
CA THR A 6 -0.55 11.67 -8.53
C THR A 6 -0.08 11.09 -9.87
N MET A 7 0.01 11.93 -10.91
CA MET A 7 0.52 11.52 -12.23
C MET A 7 1.99 11.12 -12.19
N SER A 8 2.84 11.89 -11.47
CA SER A 8 4.27 11.54 -11.33
C SER A 8 4.44 10.20 -10.61
N ARG A 9 3.63 9.93 -9.58
CA ARG A 9 3.65 8.65 -8.87
C ARG A 9 3.22 7.49 -9.77
N LEU A 10 2.18 7.68 -10.58
CA LEU A 10 1.75 6.67 -11.53
C LEU A 10 2.83 6.39 -12.59
N ALA A 11 3.59 7.41 -13.00
CA ALA A 11 4.72 7.25 -13.91
C ALA A 11 5.93 6.55 -13.23
N LEU A 12 6.09 6.67 -11.91
CA LEU A 12 7.15 5.98 -11.17
C LEU A 12 6.91 4.46 -11.08
N VAL A 13 5.66 3.99 -11.19
CA VAL A 13 5.36 2.53 -11.16
C VAL A 13 6.03 1.79 -12.32
N PRO A 14 5.84 2.17 -13.60
CA PRO A 14 6.54 1.50 -14.70
C PRO A 14 8.05 1.71 -14.63
N ALA A 15 8.56 2.86 -14.19
CA ALA A 15 9.99 3.08 -14.00
C ALA A 15 10.57 2.15 -12.92
N PHE A 16 9.84 1.94 -11.82
CA PHE A 16 10.18 0.98 -10.78
C PHE A 16 10.24 -0.45 -11.33
N LEU A 17 9.19 -0.89 -12.05
CA LEU A 17 9.14 -2.23 -12.63
C LEU A 17 10.25 -2.44 -13.65
N PHE A 18 10.51 -1.45 -14.51
CA PHE A 18 11.60 -1.51 -15.46
C PHE A 18 12.94 -1.74 -14.75
N ALA A 19 13.27 -0.94 -13.74
CA ALA A 19 14.50 -1.09 -12.97
C ALA A 19 14.54 -2.44 -12.21
N LEU A 20 13.39 -2.91 -11.70
CA LEU A 20 13.31 -4.17 -10.97
C LEU A 20 13.58 -5.40 -11.86
N PHE A 21 13.12 -5.39 -13.11
CA PHE A 21 13.18 -6.55 -14.00
C PHE A 21 14.40 -6.57 -14.92
N ILE A 22 15.23 -5.54 -14.96
CA ILE A 22 16.48 -5.59 -15.73
C ILE A 22 17.33 -6.77 -15.23
N ASP A 23 17.88 -7.51 -16.17
CA ASP A 23 18.66 -8.72 -15.93
C ASP A 23 17.97 -9.72 -14.98
N ASN A 24 16.66 -9.87 -15.12
CA ASN A 24 15.83 -10.70 -14.23
C ASN A 24 16.01 -10.35 -12.73
N GLY A 25 16.26 -9.08 -12.41
CA GLY A 25 16.43 -8.61 -11.05
C GLY A 25 17.74 -9.04 -10.37
N THR A 26 18.74 -9.47 -11.14
CA THR A 26 20.02 -9.94 -10.57
C THR A 26 21.08 -8.87 -10.46
N ASP A 27 21.02 -7.78 -11.25
CA ASP A 27 21.97 -6.67 -11.18
C ASP A 27 21.75 -5.81 -9.92
N PRO A 28 22.71 -5.76 -8.98
CA PRO A 28 22.59 -4.98 -7.75
C PRO A 28 22.39 -3.47 -7.99
N ARG A 29 22.92 -2.91 -9.06
CA ARG A 29 22.81 -1.48 -9.38
C ARG A 29 21.36 -1.12 -9.70
N TRP A 30 20.73 -1.93 -10.55
CA TRP A 30 19.34 -1.74 -10.92
C TRP A 30 18.38 -2.04 -9.77
N ARG A 31 18.72 -3.02 -8.91
CA ARG A 31 17.98 -3.27 -7.66
C ARG A 31 18.02 -2.08 -6.70
N VAL A 32 19.19 -1.46 -6.52
CA VAL A 32 19.32 -0.22 -5.73
C VAL A 32 18.51 0.90 -6.36
N THR A 33 18.56 1.06 -7.70
CA THR A 33 17.76 2.05 -8.41
C THR A 33 16.27 1.82 -8.19
N ALA A 34 15.78 0.59 -8.32
CA ALA A 34 14.39 0.23 -8.01
C ALA A 34 14.02 0.57 -6.56
N ALA A 35 14.90 0.23 -5.60
CA ALA A 35 14.68 0.56 -4.19
C ALA A 35 14.59 2.06 -3.93
N VAL A 36 15.43 2.87 -4.58
CA VAL A 36 15.38 4.34 -4.49
C VAL A 36 14.08 4.87 -5.07
N ILE A 37 13.68 4.42 -6.27
CA ILE A 37 12.42 4.82 -6.90
C ILE A 37 11.24 4.47 -5.98
N PHE A 38 11.20 3.25 -5.44
CA PHE A 38 10.15 2.80 -4.52
C PHE A 38 10.12 3.64 -3.23
N GLY A 39 11.29 3.90 -2.64
CA GLY A 39 11.43 4.71 -1.42
C GLY A 39 10.95 6.16 -1.63
N VAL A 40 11.44 6.82 -2.69
CA VAL A 40 11.04 8.19 -3.04
C VAL A 40 9.54 8.26 -3.28
N ALA A 41 8.97 7.36 -4.09
CA ALA A 41 7.54 7.33 -4.35
C ALA A 41 6.72 7.14 -3.05
N SER A 42 7.16 6.23 -2.16
CA SER A 42 6.47 5.95 -0.89
C SER A 42 6.56 7.09 0.12
N ILE A 43 7.68 7.84 0.15
CA ILE A 43 7.87 8.99 1.05
C ILE A 43 7.08 10.19 0.53
N THR A 44 7.17 10.48 -0.77
CA THR A 44 6.47 11.58 -1.41
C THR A 44 4.96 11.44 -1.21
N ASP A 45 4.40 10.24 -1.36
CA ASP A 45 2.98 9.97 -1.11
C ASP A 45 2.52 10.41 0.29
N ARG A 46 3.31 10.12 1.31
CA ARG A 46 2.95 10.47 2.70
C ARG A 46 3.02 11.96 2.97
N LEU A 47 4.06 12.62 2.46
CA LEU A 47 4.28 14.06 2.66
C LEU A 47 3.20 14.88 1.95
N ASP A 48 2.89 14.52 0.70
CA ASP A 48 1.96 15.24 -0.15
C ASP A 48 0.51 15.05 0.31
N GLY A 49 0.15 13.83 0.71
CA GLY A 49 -1.16 13.54 1.27
C GLY A 49 -1.46 14.36 2.54
N ASP A 50 -0.48 14.55 3.42
CA ASP A 50 -0.64 15.38 4.62
C ASP A 50 -0.69 16.89 4.28
N LEU A 51 0.12 17.33 3.32
CA LEU A 51 0.16 18.73 2.89
C LEU A 51 -1.11 19.14 2.15
N ALA A 52 -1.61 18.30 1.24
CA ALA A 52 -2.85 18.55 0.49
C ALA A 52 -4.06 18.65 1.42
N ARG A 53 -4.16 17.76 2.42
CA ARG A 53 -5.20 17.80 3.44
C ARG A 53 -5.15 19.07 4.29
N ARG A 54 -3.96 19.53 4.68
CA ARG A 54 -3.78 20.75 5.47
C ARG A 54 -4.13 22.02 4.69
N ARG A 55 -3.95 22.01 3.35
CA ARG A 55 -4.19 23.19 2.50
C ARG A 55 -5.58 23.20 1.83
N GLY A 56 -6.42 22.19 2.04
CA GLY A 56 -7.77 22.11 1.43
C GLY A 56 -7.77 21.96 -0.09
N LEU A 57 -6.62 21.59 -0.70
CA LEU A 57 -6.43 21.46 -2.15
C LEU A 57 -6.83 20.06 -2.65
N VAL A 58 -7.94 19.53 -2.17
CA VAL A 58 -8.44 18.22 -2.61
C VAL A 58 -9.24 18.39 -3.88
N THR A 59 -8.77 17.80 -5.00
CA THR A 59 -9.52 17.75 -6.25
C THR A 59 -10.33 16.46 -6.33
N ASN A 60 -11.48 16.48 -7.02
CA ASN A 60 -12.30 15.27 -7.23
C ASN A 60 -11.51 14.14 -7.94
N PHE A 61 -10.64 14.51 -8.87
CA PHE A 61 -9.76 13.55 -9.54
C PHE A 61 -8.72 12.96 -8.59
N GLY A 62 -8.04 13.79 -7.79
CA GLY A 62 -7.06 13.32 -6.80
C GLY A 62 -7.69 12.38 -5.77
N ALA A 63 -8.89 12.68 -5.29
CA ALA A 63 -9.60 11.85 -4.32
C ALA A 63 -9.83 10.39 -4.80
N ILE A 64 -9.94 10.17 -6.11
CA ILE A 64 -10.10 8.84 -6.73
C ILE A 64 -8.74 8.26 -7.14
N ALA A 65 -7.87 9.07 -7.72
CA ALA A 65 -6.61 8.62 -8.30
C ALA A 65 -5.53 8.34 -7.24
N ASP A 66 -5.50 9.09 -6.12
CA ASP A 66 -4.51 8.88 -5.05
C ASP A 66 -4.59 7.48 -4.42
N PRO A 67 -5.78 6.96 -4.01
CA PRO A 67 -5.88 5.59 -3.50
C PRO A 67 -5.49 4.52 -4.52
N ILE A 68 -5.65 4.79 -5.82
CA ILE A 68 -5.28 3.86 -6.89
C ILE A 68 -3.76 3.87 -7.08
N ALA A 69 -3.15 5.05 -7.14
CA ALA A 69 -1.70 5.21 -7.34
C ALA A 69 -0.89 4.62 -6.18
N ASP A 70 -1.32 4.86 -4.92
CA ASP A 70 -0.70 4.27 -3.73
C ASP A 70 -0.71 2.73 -3.77
N LYS A 71 -1.85 2.14 -4.15
CA LYS A 71 -1.98 0.69 -4.26
C LYS A 71 -1.29 0.11 -5.48
N ALA A 72 -1.18 0.87 -6.57
CA ALA A 72 -0.48 0.43 -7.76
C ALA A 72 1.01 0.20 -7.47
N LEU A 73 1.67 1.09 -6.72
CA LEU A 73 3.08 0.94 -6.38
C LEU A 73 3.33 -0.29 -5.48
N ILE A 74 2.56 -0.41 -4.39
CA ILE A 74 2.65 -1.55 -3.47
C ILE A 74 2.33 -2.86 -4.17
N GLY A 75 1.24 -2.89 -4.96
CA GLY A 75 0.84 -4.06 -5.74
C GLY A 75 1.87 -4.46 -6.78
N ALA A 76 2.42 -3.49 -7.53
CA ALA A 76 3.47 -3.72 -8.50
C ALA A 76 4.74 -4.31 -7.85
N ALA A 77 5.13 -3.80 -6.68
CA ALA A 77 6.29 -4.30 -5.95
C ALA A 77 6.06 -5.74 -5.47
N LEU A 78 4.92 -6.04 -4.85
CA LEU A 78 4.60 -7.39 -4.38
C LEU A 78 4.53 -8.39 -5.54
N VAL A 79 3.83 -8.05 -6.63
CA VAL A 79 3.73 -8.90 -7.82
C VAL A 79 5.10 -9.07 -8.48
N GLY A 80 5.86 -7.99 -8.64
CA GLY A 80 7.21 -8.03 -9.22
C GLY A 80 8.13 -8.97 -8.44
N MET A 81 8.16 -8.87 -7.10
CA MET A 81 8.97 -9.75 -6.25
C MET A 81 8.49 -11.20 -6.31
N SER A 82 7.19 -11.46 -6.45
CA SER A 82 6.65 -12.81 -6.61
C SER A 82 7.00 -13.40 -7.97
N LEU A 83 7.00 -12.60 -9.04
CA LEU A 83 7.43 -13.01 -10.38
C LEU A 83 8.93 -13.35 -10.43
N LEU A 84 9.75 -12.62 -9.68
CA LEU A 84 11.18 -12.94 -9.52
C LEU A 84 11.45 -14.14 -8.59
N GLY A 85 10.40 -14.75 -8.01
CA GLY A 85 10.54 -15.91 -7.11
C GLY A 85 11.07 -15.57 -5.72
N GLU A 86 11.24 -14.28 -5.37
CA GLU A 86 11.77 -13.86 -4.08
C GLU A 86 10.71 -13.74 -2.99
N LEU A 87 9.44 -13.56 -3.37
CA LEU A 87 8.30 -13.49 -2.46
C LEU A 87 7.28 -14.57 -2.82
N ALA A 88 6.82 -15.30 -1.81
CA ALA A 88 5.80 -16.33 -2.03
C ALA A 88 4.46 -15.69 -2.46
N TRP A 89 3.84 -16.21 -3.51
CA TRP A 89 2.60 -15.70 -4.08
C TRP A 89 1.45 -15.57 -3.09
N TRP A 90 1.35 -16.48 -2.12
CA TRP A 90 0.29 -16.41 -1.11
C TRP A 90 0.38 -15.14 -0.24
N ILE A 91 1.58 -14.61 0.02
CA ILE A 91 1.77 -13.35 0.75
C ILE A 91 1.22 -12.18 -0.09
N THR A 92 1.58 -12.14 -1.36
CA THR A 92 1.08 -11.15 -2.32
C THR A 92 -0.44 -11.19 -2.43
N LEU A 93 -1.02 -12.39 -2.50
CA LEU A 93 -2.47 -12.56 -2.57
C LEU A 93 -3.16 -12.09 -1.28
N VAL A 94 -2.68 -12.46 -0.11
CA VAL A 94 -3.27 -12.05 1.18
C VAL A 94 -3.23 -10.53 1.33
N ILE A 95 -2.09 -9.91 1.04
CA ILE A 95 -1.96 -8.46 1.12
C ILE A 95 -2.85 -7.79 0.06
N GLY A 96 -2.83 -8.25 -1.19
CA GLY A 96 -3.61 -7.70 -2.29
C GLY A 96 -5.12 -7.78 -2.05
N VAL A 97 -5.62 -8.96 -1.69
CA VAL A 97 -7.04 -9.17 -1.38
C VAL A 97 -7.49 -8.28 -0.22
N ARG A 98 -6.67 -8.14 0.82
CA ARG A 98 -6.97 -7.26 1.95
C ARG A 98 -6.99 -5.78 1.52
N GLU A 99 -6.01 -5.32 0.74
CA GLU A 99 -5.96 -3.92 0.28
C GLU A 99 -7.17 -3.56 -0.57
N LEU A 100 -7.51 -4.41 -1.52
CA LEU A 100 -8.68 -4.21 -2.37
C LEU A 100 -9.98 -4.37 -1.58
N GLY A 101 -10.07 -5.41 -0.75
CA GLY A 101 -11.26 -5.69 0.05
C GLY A 101 -11.61 -4.55 1.02
N VAL A 102 -10.63 -4.02 1.74
CA VAL A 102 -10.86 -2.85 2.63
C VAL A 102 -11.25 -1.62 1.83
N THR A 103 -10.73 -1.43 0.62
CA THR A 103 -11.10 -0.31 -0.24
C THR A 103 -12.54 -0.42 -0.70
N VAL A 104 -12.93 -1.58 -1.23
CA VAL A 104 -14.31 -1.86 -1.64
C VAL A 104 -15.26 -1.70 -0.46
N LEU A 105 -14.89 -2.26 0.70
CA LEU A 105 -15.68 -2.16 1.92
C LEU A 105 -15.84 -0.70 2.38
N ARG A 106 -14.79 0.12 2.25
CA ARG A 106 -14.86 1.56 2.55
C ARG A 106 -15.88 2.26 1.69
N PHE A 107 -15.87 2.04 0.37
CA PHE A 107 -16.85 2.64 -0.53
C PHE A 107 -18.27 2.15 -0.22
N TRP A 108 -18.43 0.87 0.11
CA TRP A 108 -19.73 0.30 0.44
C TRP A 108 -20.34 0.88 1.71
N VAL A 109 -19.52 1.19 2.72
CA VAL A 109 -19.97 1.70 4.03
C VAL A 109 -20.12 3.22 4.05
N LEU A 110 -19.57 3.95 3.06
CA LEU A 110 -19.65 5.43 2.99
C LEU A 110 -21.09 5.97 3.14
N ARG A 111 -22.07 5.24 2.62
CA ARG A 111 -23.49 5.62 2.74
C ARG A 111 -24.05 5.52 4.16
N TYR A 112 -23.37 4.82 5.07
CA TYR A 112 -23.76 4.68 6.49
C TYR A 112 -22.93 5.54 7.42
N GLY A 113 -21.84 6.10 6.95
CA GLY A 113 -20.93 6.96 7.71
C GLY A 113 -19.48 6.79 7.29
N VAL A 114 -18.59 7.56 7.91
CA VAL A 114 -17.15 7.56 7.65
C VAL A 114 -16.42 6.85 8.79
N ILE A 115 -15.64 5.81 8.45
CA ILE A 115 -14.74 5.16 9.39
C ILE A 115 -13.42 5.92 9.41
N PRO A 116 -13.03 6.54 10.54
CA PRO A 116 -11.77 7.27 10.64
C PRO A 116 -10.57 6.31 10.51
N ALA A 117 -9.46 6.84 9.96
CA ALA A 117 -8.23 6.09 9.85
C ALA A 117 -7.71 5.67 11.25
N SER A 118 -7.48 4.37 11.44
CA SER A 118 -6.96 3.86 12.70
C SER A 118 -5.43 4.05 12.80
N ARG A 119 -4.91 4.18 14.03
CA ARG A 119 -3.46 4.19 14.28
C ARG A 119 -2.80 2.91 13.75
N GLY A 120 -3.45 1.76 13.91
CA GLY A 120 -2.99 0.48 13.38
C GLY A 120 -2.82 0.48 11.86
N GLY A 121 -3.71 1.15 11.11
CA GLY A 121 -3.59 1.30 9.66
C GLY A 121 -2.34 2.06 9.22
N LYS A 122 -1.91 3.08 9.99
CA LYS A 122 -0.67 3.82 9.71
C LYS A 122 0.58 2.95 9.97
N VAL A 123 0.59 2.24 11.10
CA VAL A 123 1.70 1.33 11.46
C VAL A 123 1.83 0.20 10.44
N LYS A 124 0.71 -0.42 10.04
CA LYS A 124 0.66 -1.44 9.00
C LYS A 124 1.26 -0.94 7.69
N ALA A 125 0.83 0.24 7.21
CA ALA A 125 1.33 0.81 5.95
C ALA A 125 2.84 1.10 6.02
N PHE A 126 3.35 1.55 7.17
CA PHE A 126 4.77 1.73 7.38
C PHE A 126 5.52 0.40 7.33
N ALA A 127 5.05 -0.61 8.06
CA ALA A 127 5.66 -1.93 8.09
C ALA A 127 5.71 -2.58 6.70
N GLN A 128 4.65 -2.42 5.89
CA GLN A 128 4.63 -2.92 4.51
C GLN A 128 5.69 -2.24 3.63
N VAL A 129 5.82 -0.91 3.69
CA VAL A 129 6.81 -0.19 2.90
C VAL A 129 8.23 -0.62 3.28
N VAL A 130 8.51 -0.76 4.58
CA VAL A 130 9.82 -1.25 5.07
C VAL A 130 10.07 -2.69 4.61
N ALA A 131 9.08 -3.58 4.78
CA ALA A 131 9.20 -4.97 4.37
C ALA A 131 9.49 -5.10 2.86
N ILE A 132 8.72 -4.41 2.02
CA ILE A 132 8.92 -4.42 0.56
C ILE A 132 10.30 -3.83 0.21
N GLY A 133 10.69 -2.72 0.83
CA GLY A 133 12.00 -2.12 0.61
C GLY A 133 13.16 -3.08 0.90
N LEU A 134 13.05 -3.87 1.97
CA LEU A 134 14.04 -4.91 2.28
C LEU A 134 14.09 -6.04 1.25
N TYR A 135 12.98 -6.34 0.60
CA TYR A 135 12.94 -7.33 -0.50
C TYR A 135 13.49 -6.77 -1.81
N VAL A 136 13.24 -5.51 -2.10
CA VAL A 136 13.72 -4.85 -3.32
C VAL A 136 15.23 -4.60 -3.26
N LEU A 137 15.80 -4.31 -2.08
CA LEU A 137 17.23 -4.09 -1.91
C LEU A 137 18.03 -5.38 -2.17
N PRO A 138 19.21 -5.30 -2.85
CA PRO A 138 20.10 -6.42 -3.07
C PRO A 138 20.90 -6.74 -1.79
N LEU A 139 20.22 -7.28 -0.78
CA LEU A 139 20.82 -7.57 0.52
C LEU A 139 21.51 -8.93 0.51
N PRO A 140 22.61 -9.09 1.27
CA PRO A 140 23.29 -10.37 1.42
C PRO A 140 22.39 -11.39 2.12
N VAL A 141 22.66 -12.69 1.86
CA VAL A 141 21.85 -13.82 2.39
C VAL A 141 21.73 -13.78 3.92
N SER A 142 22.75 -13.28 4.60
CA SER A 142 22.75 -13.10 6.08
C SER A 142 21.61 -12.23 6.60
N VAL A 143 21.05 -11.34 5.78
CA VAL A 143 19.92 -10.44 6.15
C VAL A 143 18.55 -11.06 5.81
N TYR A 144 18.50 -12.18 5.10
CA TYR A 144 17.24 -12.83 4.71
C TYR A 144 16.31 -13.18 5.89
N PRO A 145 16.79 -13.68 7.05
CA PRO A 145 15.92 -13.90 8.19
C PRO A 145 15.22 -12.61 8.68
N VAL A 146 15.93 -11.48 8.63
CA VAL A 146 15.37 -10.18 9.03
C VAL A 146 14.27 -9.74 8.05
N ARG A 147 14.50 -9.83 6.73
CA ARG A 147 13.47 -9.46 5.75
C ARG A 147 12.23 -10.34 5.87
N TRP A 148 12.39 -11.64 6.17
CA TRP A 148 11.27 -12.56 6.38
C TRP A 148 10.50 -12.22 7.64
N ALA A 149 11.20 -11.92 8.74
CA ALA A 149 10.57 -11.51 9.99
C ALA A 149 9.78 -10.20 9.82
N VAL A 150 10.35 -9.19 9.15
CA VAL A 150 9.68 -7.91 8.90
C VAL A 150 8.47 -8.09 7.99
N MET A 151 8.57 -8.93 6.95
CA MET A 151 7.42 -9.26 6.08
C MET A 151 6.33 -10.00 6.86
N GLY A 152 6.69 -10.93 7.73
CA GLY A 152 5.76 -11.63 8.62
C GLY A 152 5.01 -10.65 9.54
N ILE A 153 5.73 -9.70 10.15
CA ILE A 153 5.12 -8.64 10.96
C ILE A 153 4.16 -7.78 10.12
N ALA A 154 4.57 -7.35 8.93
CA ALA A 154 3.73 -6.59 8.03
C ALA A 154 2.47 -7.35 7.61
N LEU A 155 2.58 -8.67 7.39
CA LEU A 155 1.47 -9.55 7.07
C LEU A 155 0.49 -9.67 8.24
N VAL A 156 0.98 -9.94 9.45
CA VAL A 156 0.15 -10.04 10.66
C VAL A 156 -0.60 -8.73 10.89
N LEU A 157 0.09 -7.58 10.84
CA LEU A 157 -0.53 -6.27 10.97
C LEU A 157 -1.57 -6.02 9.89
N THR A 158 -1.32 -6.49 8.67
CA THR A 158 -2.25 -6.37 7.54
C THR A 158 -3.53 -7.15 7.80
N VAL A 159 -3.43 -8.39 8.26
CA VAL A 159 -4.59 -9.23 8.58
C VAL A 159 -5.37 -8.67 9.76
N VAL A 160 -4.70 -8.39 10.88
CA VAL A 160 -5.33 -7.88 12.10
C VAL A 160 -6.08 -6.57 11.85
N THR A 161 -5.43 -5.61 11.16
CA THR A 161 -6.10 -4.33 10.82
C THR A 161 -7.20 -4.50 9.78
N GLY A 162 -7.12 -5.51 8.93
CA GLY A 162 -8.18 -5.86 7.98
C GLY A 162 -9.43 -6.36 8.70
N VAL A 163 -9.26 -7.31 9.63
CA VAL A 163 -10.35 -7.84 10.45
C VAL A 163 -10.99 -6.74 11.30
N ASP A 164 -10.17 -5.91 11.98
CA ASP A 164 -10.68 -4.76 12.77
C ASP A 164 -11.54 -3.83 11.89
N TYR A 165 -11.09 -3.55 10.65
CA TYR A 165 -11.84 -2.71 9.72
C TYR A 165 -13.19 -3.33 9.32
N VAL A 166 -13.21 -4.64 9.04
CA VAL A 166 -14.45 -5.38 8.71
C VAL A 166 -15.43 -5.31 9.88
N VAL A 167 -14.97 -5.57 11.10
CA VAL A 167 -15.81 -5.51 12.30
C VAL A 167 -16.42 -4.12 12.50
N ARG A 168 -15.61 -3.06 12.36
CA ARG A 168 -16.10 -1.67 12.45
C ARG A 168 -17.12 -1.35 11.34
N ALA A 169 -16.88 -1.80 10.12
CA ALA A 169 -17.78 -1.59 9.01
C ALA A 169 -19.15 -2.27 9.22
N LEU A 170 -19.14 -3.50 9.74
CA LEU A 170 -20.37 -4.23 10.05
C LEU A 170 -21.15 -3.57 11.20
N ARG A 171 -20.46 -3.11 12.25
CA ARG A 171 -21.08 -2.37 13.37
C ARG A 171 -21.71 -1.08 12.88
N LEU A 172 -21.01 -0.29 12.06
CA LEU A 172 -21.53 0.97 11.52
C LEU A 172 -22.78 0.74 10.67
N ARG A 173 -22.80 -0.34 9.86
CA ARG A 173 -23.99 -0.72 9.10
C ARG A 173 -25.17 -1.10 9.99
N ALA A 174 -24.93 -1.84 11.06
CA ALA A 174 -25.98 -2.24 11.98
C ALA A 174 -26.60 -1.02 12.68
N THR A 175 -25.76 -0.09 13.17
CA THR A 175 -26.22 1.15 13.82
C THR A 175 -26.92 2.10 12.84
N GLY A 176 -26.38 2.25 11.63
CA GLY A 176 -26.99 3.09 10.59
C GLY A 176 -28.35 2.58 10.12
N ARG A 177 -28.59 1.27 10.13
CA ARG A 177 -29.91 0.68 9.88
C ARG A 177 -30.90 0.94 11.01
N ALA A 178 -30.45 0.96 12.27
CA ALA A 178 -31.32 1.22 13.41
C ALA A 178 -31.86 2.66 13.43
N ILE A 179 -31.13 3.61 12.84
CA ILE A 179 -31.52 5.02 12.72
C ILE A 179 -32.43 5.26 11.51
N ALA A 180 -32.39 4.39 10.50
CA ALA A 180 -33.13 4.53 9.24
C ALA A 180 -34.49 3.82 9.24
N LEU A 181 -34.92 3.19 10.32
CA LEU A 181 -36.27 2.62 10.50
C LEU A 181 -37.16 3.68 11.18
N PRO A 182 -38.28 4.07 10.54
CA PRO A 182 -39.27 4.98 11.11
C PRO A 182 -39.95 4.41 12.35
#